data_3b811669ad7b44b2ead153457acc55a4
#
_entry.id   3b811669ad7b44b2ead153457acc55a4
#
_cell.length_a   1.000
_cell.length_b   1.000
_cell.length_c   1.000
_cell.angle_alpha   90.00
_cell.angle_beta   90.00
_cell.angle_gamma   90.00
#
_symmetry.space_group_name_H-M   'P 1'
#
loop_
_entity.id
_entity.type
_entity.pdbx_description
1 polymer ?
#
loop_
_entity_poly.entity_id
_entity_poly.type
_entity_poly.pdbx_seq_one_letter_code
_entity_poly.pdbx_strand_id
1 'polypeptide(L)'
;KRAERLFFLTPNFMDDVLMKVEGKKVTRSFNDHFASLVQVNQALNRHAYEHYRRAGLTYADVPEIVGITGACENVDTLYKVGNRLALPLFITQTGQLSLEQTLQSFPGAYTTIHSCRDEEEEDDRHLRQFRLTEEEFDCTMVGMMRKTYDEDKMYESLLKHIESAIKAMINGVLVACEKDLKTSYHRNTAKLREAMRKPFLRITYEDAVKLLNENGFPNVHFGDDLKADHEAKVVWYMNGKGKSERPVFIMKYPKEIKFFNMKTSLKDSRLALSADLILPYAGEATGSAVR
;
A
#
# COMPACT_ATOMS: atom_id res chain seq x y z
N LYS A 1 18.06 -13.61 -12.45
CA LYS A 1 18.33 -12.96 -11.13
C LYS A 1 17.11 -12.25 -10.55
N ARG A 2 16.26 -11.60 -11.35
CA ARG A 2 15.06 -10.90 -10.89
C ARG A 2 13.81 -11.78 -10.81
N ALA A 3 13.69 -12.81 -11.65
CA ALA A 3 12.65 -13.84 -11.49
C ALA A 3 12.70 -14.51 -10.11
N GLU A 4 13.90 -14.62 -9.52
CA GLU A 4 14.10 -15.15 -8.18
C GLU A 4 13.56 -14.23 -7.08
N ARG A 5 13.49 -12.91 -7.32
CA ARG A 5 12.86 -11.95 -6.40
C ARG A 5 11.34 -12.03 -6.40
N LEU A 6 10.72 -12.52 -7.47
CA LEU A 6 9.27 -12.72 -7.57
C LEU A 6 8.71 -13.64 -6.48
N PHE A 7 9.53 -14.54 -5.95
CA PHE A 7 9.15 -15.46 -4.90
C PHE A 7 9.69 -15.09 -3.51
N PHE A 8 10.02 -13.82 -3.29
CA PHE A 8 10.70 -13.35 -2.06
C PHE A 8 12.09 -13.97 -1.86
N LEU A 9 12.62 -14.59 -2.89
CA LEU A 9 13.91 -15.24 -2.87
C LEU A 9 14.91 -14.32 -3.54
N THR A 10 15.66 -13.57 -2.76
CA THR A 10 16.87 -12.94 -3.29
C THR A 10 17.87 -14.02 -3.68
N PRO A 11 18.79 -13.78 -4.63
CA PRO A 11 19.87 -14.72 -4.92
C PRO A 11 20.60 -15.17 -3.64
N ASN A 12 20.86 -14.25 -2.72
CA ASN A 12 21.49 -14.54 -1.44
C ASN A 12 20.64 -15.48 -0.57
N PHE A 13 19.31 -15.37 -0.63
CA PHE A 13 18.43 -16.28 0.09
C PHE A 13 18.56 -17.72 -0.41
N MET A 14 18.60 -17.92 -1.72
CA MET A 14 18.79 -19.26 -2.30
C MET A 14 20.14 -19.84 -1.89
N ASP A 15 21.19 -19.02 -1.89
CA ASP A 15 22.54 -19.45 -1.45
C ASP A 15 22.57 -19.79 0.03
N ASP A 16 21.79 -19.06 0.86
CA ASP A 16 21.72 -19.25 2.30
C ASP A 16 20.81 -20.42 2.73
N VAL A 17 19.80 -20.71 1.91
CA VAL A 17 18.82 -21.79 2.21
C VAL A 17 19.16 -23.10 1.50
N LEU A 18 19.96 -23.06 0.43
CA LEU A 18 20.43 -24.27 -0.23
C LEU A 18 21.20 -25.13 0.76
N MET A 19 20.72 -26.36 0.94
CA MET A 19 21.38 -27.36 1.74
C MET A 19 22.77 -27.59 1.17
N LYS A 20 23.80 -27.24 1.93
CA LYS A 20 25.15 -27.68 1.62
C LYS A 20 25.23 -29.16 1.89
N VAL A 21 25.31 -29.95 0.84
CA VAL A 21 25.60 -31.39 0.92
C VAL A 21 27.12 -31.54 0.84
N GLU A 22 27.74 -31.60 2.00
CA GLU A 22 29.15 -31.99 2.10
C GLU A 22 29.22 -33.47 2.56
N GLY A 23 29.55 -34.34 1.63
CA GLY A 23 29.61 -35.77 1.90
C GLY A 23 28.24 -36.37 2.26
N LYS A 24 28.14 -37.05 3.41
CA LYS A 24 26.90 -37.64 3.93
C LYS A 24 26.12 -36.76 4.91
N LYS A 25 26.58 -35.55 5.19
CA LYS A 25 25.90 -34.60 6.11
C LYS A 25 25.16 -33.52 5.33
N VAL A 26 23.86 -33.44 5.57
CA VAL A 26 23.02 -32.32 5.14
C VAL A 26 23.03 -31.32 6.27
N THR A 27 23.65 -30.16 6.05
CA THR A 27 23.57 -29.03 6.98
C THR A 27 22.53 -28.04 6.47
N ARG A 28 21.55 -27.67 7.31
CA ARG A 28 20.69 -26.52 7.07
C ARG A 28 21.41 -25.29 7.58
N SER A 29 21.68 -24.33 6.70
CA SER A 29 22.02 -22.98 7.15
C SER A 29 20.72 -22.20 7.39
N PHE A 30 20.60 -21.55 8.54
CA PHE A 30 19.51 -20.61 8.80
C PHE A 30 19.92 -19.24 8.32
N ASN A 31 19.08 -18.65 7.46
CA ASN A 31 19.21 -17.24 7.10
C ASN A 31 18.39 -16.41 8.12
N ASP A 32 19.07 -15.82 9.10
CA ASP A 32 18.44 -15.01 10.14
C ASP A 32 17.70 -13.81 9.55
N HIS A 33 18.18 -13.25 8.46
CA HIS A 33 17.52 -12.13 7.77
C HIS A 33 16.17 -12.56 7.17
N PHE A 34 16.11 -13.72 6.55
CA PHE A 34 14.86 -14.27 6.04
C PHE A 34 13.88 -14.63 7.16
N ALA A 35 14.37 -15.23 8.24
CA ALA A 35 13.52 -15.52 9.41
C ALA A 35 12.92 -14.23 9.97
N SER A 36 13.72 -13.17 10.07
CA SER A 36 13.25 -11.83 10.49
C SER A 36 12.21 -11.26 9.52
N LEU A 37 12.41 -11.41 8.21
CA LEU A 37 11.43 -10.98 7.19
C LEU A 37 10.08 -11.68 7.38
N VAL A 38 10.10 -12.99 7.57
CA VAL A 38 8.87 -13.78 7.79
C VAL A 38 8.15 -13.30 9.06
N GLN A 39 8.87 -13.07 10.15
CA GLN A 39 8.30 -12.60 11.42
C GLN A 39 7.69 -11.19 11.30
N VAL A 40 8.39 -10.27 10.63
CA VAL A 40 7.88 -8.92 10.36
C VAL A 40 6.61 -8.97 9.53
N ASN A 41 6.59 -9.75 8.44
CA ASN A 41 5.40 -9.93 7.60
C ASN A 41 4.23 -10.56 8.38
N GLN A 42 4.49 -11.56 9.21
CA GLN A 42 3.48 -12.15 10.08
C GLN A 42 2.89 -11.11 11.05
N ALA A 43 3.73 -10.31 11.67
CA ALA A 43 3.29 -9.28 12.59
C ALA A 43 2.45 -8.21 11.89
N LEU A 44 2.89 -7.72 10.71
CA LEU A 44 2.14 -6.78 9.89
C LEU A 44 0.73 -7.30 9.57
N ASN A 45 0.66 -8.50 8.99
CA ASN A 45 -0.61 -9.10 8.58
C ASN A 45 -1.55 -9.34 9.75
N ARG A 46 -1.04 -9.86 10.87
CA ARG A 46 -1.82 -10.09 12.08
C ARG A 46 -2.44 -8.79 12.60
N HIS A 47 -1.65 -7.72 12.70
CA HIS A 47 -2.13 -6.45 13.24
C HIS A 47 -3.03 -5.69 12.27
N ALA A 48 -2.85 -5.84 10.95
CA ALA A 48 -3.81 -5.39 9.96
C ALA A 48 -5.16 -6.07 10.13
N TYR A 49 -5.15 -7.42 10.19
CA TYR A 49 -6.34 -8.23 10.38
C TYR A 49 -7.10 -7.86 11.66
N GLU A 50 -6.39 -7.77 12.78
CA GLU A 50 -6.99 -7.37 14.06
C GLU A 50 -7.56 -5.94 14.01
N HIS A 51 -6.91 -5.02 13.29
CA HIS A 51 -7.38 -3.65 13.12
C HIS A 51 -8.70 -3.61 12.35
N TYR A 52 -8.76 -4.22 11.18
CA TYR A 52 -9.96 -4.23 10.35
C TYR A 52 -11.14 -4.90 11.05
N ARG A 53 -10.90 -6.03 11.71
CA ARG A 53 -11.93 -6.69 12.52
C ARG A 53 -12.48 -5.79 13.63
N ARG A 54 -11.62 -5.04 14.33
CA ARG A 54 -12.05 -4.08 15.36
C ARG A 54 -12.78 -2.88 14.78
N ALA A 55 -12.45 -2.48 13.57
CA ALA A 55 -13.15 -1.43 12.84
C ALA A 55 -14.52 -1.88 12.32
N GLY A 56 -14.87 -3.15 12.49
CA GLY A 56 -16.18 -3.70 12.06
C GLY A 56 -16.22 -4.14 10.60
N LEU A 57 -15.05 -4.28 9.95
CA LEU A 57 -14.99 -4.76 8.58
C LEU A 57 -15.04 -6.29 8.51
N THR A 58 -15.72 -6.81 7.51
CA THR A 58 -15.86 -8.24 7.24
C THR A 58 -14.77 -8.69 6.26
N TYR A 59 -14.08 -9.79 6.57
CA TYR A 59 -13.13 -10.39 5.63
C TYR A 59 -13.90 -11.03 4.48
N ALA A 60 -13.54 -10.65 3.25
CA ALA A 60 -14.05 -11.24 2.03
C ALA A 60 -12.94 -12.06 1.36
N ASP A 61 -13.20 -13.33 1.16
CA ASP A 61 -12.36 -14.19 0.34
C ASP A 61 -12.70 -13.95 -1.13
N VAL A 62 -11.74 -13.48 -1.90
CA VAL A 62 -11.96 -13.06 -3.28
C VAL A 62 -11.23 -13.95 -4.27
N PRO A 63 -11.79 -14.22 -5.46
CA PRO A 63 -11.12 -15.07 -6.45
C PRO A 63 -9.87 -14.39 -7.01
N GLU A 64 -8.79 -15.17 -7.16
CA GLU A 64 -7.55 -14.70 -7.77
C GLU A 64 -7.57 -14.86 -9.31
N ILE A 65 -8.35 -15.80 -9.84
CA ILE A 65 -8.55 -15.97 -11.30
C ILE A 65 -9.93 -15.43 -11.65
N VAL A 66 -9.94 -14.42 -12.50
CA VAL A 66 -11.14 -13.63 -12.81
C VAL A 66 -11.33 -13.46 -14.32
N GLY A 67 -12.59 -13.32 -14.75
CA GLY A 67 -12.92 -12.96 -16.13
C GLY A 67 -12.87 -11.46 -16.39
N ILE A 68 -12.86 -10.66 -15.31
CA ILE A 68 -12.77 -9.21 -15.35
C ILE A 68 -12.02 -8.74 -14.10
N THR A 69 -11.18 -7.75 -14.25
CA THR A 69 -10.45 -7.13 -13.12
C THR A 69 -11.01 -5.75 -12.80
N GLY A 70 -10.52 -5.14 -11.71
CA GLY A 70 -10.97 -3.81 -11.28
C GLY A 70 -10.63 -2.70 -12.26
N ALA A 71 -11.46 -1.67 -12.27
CA ALA A 71 -11.37 -0.57 -13.22
C ALA A 71 -10.17 0.38 -13.01
N CYS A 72 -9.44 0.24 -11.90
CA CYS A 72 -8.34 1.13 -11.51
C CYS A 72 -6.96 0.60 -11.92
N GLU A 73 -6.92 -0.55 -12.59
CA GLU A 73 -5.66 -1.21 -12.91
C GLU A 73 -5.32 -1.08 -14.40
N ASN A 74 -4.01 -1.16 -14.68
CA ASN A 74 -3.56 -1.13 -16.07
C ASN A 74 -3.83 -2.47 -16.75
N VAL A 75 -4.73 -2.46 -17.72
CA VAL A 75 -5.14 -3.65 -18.47
C VAL A 75 -4.03 -4.23 -19.32
N ASP A 76 -3.03 -3.44 -19.67
CA ASP A 76 -1.91 -3.89 -20.51
C ASP A 76 -0.92 -4.76 -19.70
N THR A 77 -0.96 -4.67 -18.38
CA THR A 77 -0.11 -5.47 -17.48
C THR A 77 -0.83 -6.70 -16.89
N LEU A 78 -1.94 -7.12 -17.48
CA LEU A 78 -2.69 -8.29 -17.02
C LEU A 78 -2.02 -9.61 -17.42
N TYR A 79 -1.73 -10.47 -16.43
CA TYR A 79 -1.39 -11.87 -16.71
C TYR A 79 -2.58 -12.64 -17.21
N LYS A 80 -2.50 -13.14 -18.43
CA LYS A 80 -3.53 -14.00 -19.06
C LYS A 80 -3.38 -15.45 -18.59
N VAL A 81 -4.49 -16.06 -18.20
CA VAL A 81 -4.52 -17.46 -17.76
C VAL A 81 -5.05 -18.33 -18.88
N GLY A 82 -4.19 -19.20 -19.42
CA GLY A 82 -4.60 -20.21 -20.40
C GLY A 82 -5.52 -21.24 -19.75
N ASN A 83 -6.63 -21.57 -20.46
CA ASN A 83 -7.59 -22.54 -19.96
C ASN A 83 -8.19 -23.36 -21.11
N ARG A 84 -8.78 -24.54 -20.77
CA ARG A 84 -9.31 -25.48 -21.76
C ARG A 84 -10.50 -24.97 -22.55
N LEU A 85 -11.24 -24.02 -22.02
CA LEU A 85 -12.44 -23.45 -22.65
C LEU A 85 -12.13 -22.18 -23.46
N ALA A 86 -10.86 -21.76 -23.54
CA ALA A 86 -10.42 -20.54 -24.20
C ALA A 86 -11.17 -19.27 -23.71
N LEU A 87 -11.56 -19.26 -22.43
CA LEU A 87 -12.19 -18.10 -21.81
C LEU A 87 -11.16 -17.00 -21.54
N PRO A 88 -11.54 -15.72 -21.62
CA PRO A 88 -10.68 -14.62 -21.21
C PRO A 88 -10.56 -14.60 -19.67
N LEU A 89 -9.53 -15.28 -19.14
CA LEU A 89 -9.24 -15.34 -17.72
C LEU A 89 -7.90 -14.68 -17.43
N PHE A 90 -7.83 -14.01 -16.30
CA PHE A 90 -6.68 -13.24 -15.85
C PHE A 90 -6.39 -13.52 -14.38
N ILE A 91 -5.14 -13.32 -13.96
CA ILE A 91 -4.82 -13.18 -12.53
C ILE A 91 -5.26 -11.78 -12.11
N THR A 92 -6.02 -11.69 -11.03
CA THR A 92 -6.53 -10.40 -10.55
C THR A 92 -5.41 -9.47 -10.13
N GLN A 93 -5.57 -8.18 -10.40
CA GLN A 93 -4.71 -7.11 -9.88
C GLN A 93 -5.30 -6.47 -8.62
N THR A 94 -6.60 -6.68 -8.35
CA THR A 94 -7.32 -6.08 -7.23
C THR A 94 -8.50 -6.95 -6.81
N GLY A 95 -8.87 -6.90 -5.54
CA GLY A 95 -10.11 -7.48 -5.00
C GLY A 95 -11.31 -6.55 -5.03
N GLN A 96 -11.14 -5.35 -5.56
CA GLN A 96 -12.12 -4.26 -5.48
C GLN A 96 -13.53 -4.66 -5.89
N LEU A 97 -13.73 -5.30 -7.04
CA LEU A 97 -15.06 -5.66 -7.53
C LEU A 97 -15.79 -6.62 -6.58
N SER A 98 -15.06 -7.54 -5.95
CA SER A 98 -15.61 -8.46 -4.96
C SER A 98 -15.92 -7.75 -3.64
N LEU A 99 -15.11 -6.78 -3.25
CA LEU A 99 -15.39 -5.95 -2.08
C LEU A 99 -16.64 -5.10 -2.29
N GLU A 100 -16.80 -4.46 -3.44
CA GLU A 100 -18.00 -3.69 -3.81
C GLU A 100 -19.29 -4.55 -3.76
N GLN A 101 -19.21 -5.81 -4.22
CA GLN A 101 -20.31 -6.75 -4.10
C GLN A 101 -20.62 -7.10 -2.63
N THR A 102 -19.58 -7.27 -1.82
CA THR A 102 -19.71 -7.57 -0.40
C THR A 102 -20.42 -6.44 0.37
N LEU A 103 -20.19 -5.18 -0.03
CA LEU A 103 -20.83 -4.00 0.56
C LEU A 103 -22.35 -3.97 0.38
N GLN A 104 -22.93 -4.76 -0.53
CA GLN A 104 -24.37 -4.88 -0.65
C GLN A 104 -25.00 -5.56 0.57
N SER A 105 -24.24 -6.32 1.35
CA SER A 105 -24.70 -7.07 2.52
C SER A 105 -24.01 -6.69 3.81
N PHE A 106 -22.85 -6.06 3.74
CA PHE A 106 -22.02 -5.70 4.88
C PHE A 106 -21.62 -4.23 4.83
N PRO A 107 -21.52 -3.54 5.98
CA PRO A 107 -21.18 -2.11 6.01
C PRO A 107 -19.73 -1.82 5.61
N GLY A 108 -18.89 -2.83 5.60
CA GLY A 108 -17.49 -2.73 5.20
C GLY A 108 -16.87 -4.10 5.04
N ALA A 109 -15.94 -4.20 4.12
CA ALA A 109 -15.23 -5.42 3.82
C ALA A 109 -13.74 -5.13 3.58
N TYR A 110 -12.91 -6.13 3.81
CA TYR A 110 -11.49 -6.11 3.46
C TYR A 110 -11.05 -7.47 2.95
N THR A 111 -9.98 -7.46 2.19
CA THR A 111 -9.32 -8.68 1.70
C THR A 111 -7.82 -8.50 1.68
N THR A 112 -7.09 -9.60 1.53
CA THR A 112 -5.66 -9.59 1.22
C THR A 112 -5.40 -10.56 0.09
N ILE A 113 -4.93 -10.04 -1.03
CA ILE A 113 -4.69 -10.79 -2.26
C ILE A 113 -3.20 -10.79 -2.63
N HIS A 114 -2.83 -11.70 -3.51
CA HIS A 114 -1.59 -11.63 -4.27
C HIS A 114 -1.89 -11.00 -5.64
N SER A 115 -1.60 -9.71 -5.74
CA SER A 115 -1.71 -8.99 -7.01
C SER A 115 -0.53 -9.31 -7.91
N CYS A 116 -0.77 -9.33 -9.21
CA CYS A 116 0.27 -9.59 -10.20
C CYS A 116 0.18 -8.58 -11.34
N ARG A 117 1.34 -8.07 -11.77
CA ARG A 117 1.46 -7.17 -12.92
C ARG A 117 2.56 -7.63 -13.85
N ASP A 118 2.26 -7.75 -15.12
CA ASP A 118 3.22 -8.12 -16.17
C ASP A 118 3.89 -6.86 -16.72
N GLU A 119 4.68 -6.21 -15.88
CA GLU A 119 5.40 -4.99 -16.21
C GLU A 119 6.52 -5.28 -17.21
N GLU A 120 6.65 -4.43 -18.24
CA GLU A 120 7.74 -4.52 -19.20
C GLU A 120 9.06 -4.05 -18.60
N GLU A 121 9.00 -2.97 -17.81
CA GLU A 121 10.17 -2.42 -17.12
C GLU A 121 10.30 -3.01 -15.72
N GLU A 122 11.53 -3.13 -15.30
CA GLU A 122 11.87 -3.61 -13.97
C GLU A 122 12.63 -2.53 -13.20
N ASP A 123 12.22 -2.31 -11.96
CA ASP A 123 12.93 -1.46 -11.03
C ASP A 123 13.09 -2.12 -9.65
N ASP A 124 13.73 -1.42 -8.72
CA ASP A 124 14.00 -1.97 -7.39
C ASP A 124 12.79 -1.90 -6.44
N ARG A 125 11.72 -1.22 -6.82
CA ARG A 125 10.51 -1.00 -6.01
C ARG A 125 9.32 -1.87 -6.42
N HIS A 126 9.19 -2.20 -7.71
CA HIS A 126 8.03 -2.90 -8.24
C HIS A 126 8.32 -4.40 -8.40
N LEU A 127 7.52 -5.22 -7.74
CA LEU A 127 7.51 -6.66 -7.89
C LEU A 127 6.42 -7.05 -8.87
N ARG A 128 6.65 -8.08 -9.68
CA ARG A 128 5.61 -8.63 -10.58
C ARG A 128 4.50 -9.36 -9.81
N GLN A 129 4.79 -9.82 -8.60
CA GLN A 129 3.80 -10.32 -7.65
C GLN A 129 4.03 -9.70 -6.29
N PHE A 130 2.98 -9.16 -5.70
CA PHE A 130 3.02 -8.50 -4.40
C PHE A 130 1.70 -8.69 -3.66
N ARG A 131 1.70 -8.40 -2.37
CA ARG A 131 0.48 -8.46 -1.56
C ARG A 131 -0.17 -7.08 -1.50
N LEU A 132 -1.47 -7.07 -1.75
CA LEU A 132 -2.35 -5.94 -1.47
C LEU A 132 -3.29 -6.32 -0.34
N THR A 133 -3.44 -5.42 0.63
CA THR A 133 -4.58 -5.43 1.54
C THR A 133 -5.49 -4.29 1.13
N GLU A 134 -6.71 -4.63 0.77
CA GLU A 134 -7.70 -3.69 0.25
C GLU A 134 -8.90 -3.66 1.18
N GLU A 135 -9.51 -2.51 1.29
CA GLU A 135 -10.70 -2.30 2.10
C GLU A 135 -11.66 -1.34 1.44
N GLU A 136 -12.94 -1.61 1.61
CA GLU A 136 -14.02 -0.73 1.24
C GLU A 136 -15.07 -0.69 2.34
N PHE A 137 -15.60 0.49 2.64
CA PHE A 137 -16.58 0.64 3.70
C PHE A 137 -17.50 1.85 3.50
N ASP A 138 -18.73 1.69 3.96
CA ASP A 138 -19.66 2.80 4.14
C ASP A 138 -19.34 3.50 5.46
N CYS A 139 -18.73 4.67 5.38
CA CYS A 139 -18.33 5.43 6.56
C CYS A 139 -19.50 5.81 7.48
N THR A 140 -20.72 5.82 6.97
CA THR A 140 -21.92 6.07 7.79
C THR A 140 -22.34 4.85 8.61
N MET A 141 -22.09 3.65 8.10
CA MET A 141 -22.53 2.39 8.70
C MET A 141 -21.53 1.82 9.70
N VAL A 142 -20.25 2.06 9.52
CA VAL A 142 -19.22 1.63 10.48
C VAL A 142 -19.05 2.60 11.67
N GLY A 143 -19.97 3.55 11.82
CA GLY A 143 -19.98 4.47 12.96
C GLY A 143 -19.01 5.65 12.85
N MET A 144 -18.37 5.83 11.73
CA MET A 144 -17.41 6.91 11.51
C MET A 144 -18.08 8.26 11.25
N MET A 145 -19.34 8.28 10.77
CA MET A 145 -20.08 9.49 10.43
C MET A 145 -21.58 9.39 10.74
N ARG A 146 -22.22 10.55 10.88
CA ARG A 146 -23.68 10.65 10.87
C ARG A 146 -24.21 10.54 9.44
N LYS A 147 -25.49 10.11 9.27
CA LYS A 147 -26.18 9.92 7.97
C LYS A 147 -26.42 11.23 7.18
N THR A 148 -25.55 12.19 7.28
CA THR A 148 -25.59 13.46 6.50
C THR A 148 -24.34 13.57 5.69
N TYR A 149 -24.50 13.72 4.38
CA TYR A 149 -23.37 13.93 3.49
C TYR A 149 -22.64 15.22 3.83
N ASP A 150 -21.37 15.08 4.16
CA ASP A 150 -20.44 16.19 4.41
C ASP A 150 -19.09 15.76 3.84
N GLU A 151 -18.71 16.34 2.70
CA GLU A 151 -17.51 16.00 1.94
C GLU A 151 -16.25 16.02 2.79
N ASP A 152 -16.07 17.08 3.59
CA ASP A 152 -14.86 17.22 4.40
C ASP A 152 -14.80 16.17 5.50
N LYS A 153 -15.93 15.87 6.13
CA LYS A 153 -15.97 14.83 7.19
C LYS A 153 -15.75 13.45 6.64
N MET A 154 -16.32 13.14 5.47
CA MET A 154 -16.09 11.85 4.81
C MET A 154 -14.61 11.68 4.46
N TYR A 155 -14.04 12.68 3.84
CA TYR A 155 -12.64 12.66 3.46
C TYR A 155 -11.71 12.59 4.68
N GLU A 156 -11.99 13.37 5.71
CA GLU A 156 -11.25 13.31 6.99
C GLU A 156 -11.36 11.94 7.67
N SER A 157 -12.53 11.30 7.61
CA SER A 157 -12.73 9.96 8.15
C SER A 157 -11.90 8.92 7.42
N LEU A 158 -11.82 8.99 6.09
CA LEU A 158 -10.96 8.14 5.27
C LEU A 158 -9.49 8.26 5.69
N LEU A 159 -8.96 9.48 5.75
CA LEU A 159 -7.56 9.73 6.13
C LEU A 159 -7.25 9.23 7.54
N LYS A 160 -8.15 9.45 8.51
CA LYS A 160 -7.98 8.97 9.88
C LYS A 160 -8.03 7.45 9.97
N HIS A 161 -8.87 6.80 9.17
CA HIS A 161 -8.97 5.35 9.14
C HIS A 161 -7.66 4.74 8.63
N ILE A 162 -7.13 5.22 7.50
CA ILE A 162 -5.85 4.79 6.94
C ILE A 162 -4.70 5.03 7.93
N GLU A 163 -4.63 6.22 8.52
CA GLU A 163 -3.61 6.54 9.53
C GLU A 163 -3.68 5.56 10.71
N SER A 164 -4.87 5.23 11.16
CA SER A 164 -5.09 4.29 12.26
C SER A 164 -4.66 2.86 11.90
N ALA A 165 -4.98 2.40 10.68
CA ALA A 165 -4.57 1.09 10.16
C ALA A 165 -3.05 0.96 10.09
N ILE A 166 -2.38 1.91 9.47
CA ILE A 166 -0.92 1.91 9.33
C ILE A 166 -0.23 2.00 10.70
N LYS A 167 -0.74 2.82 11.61
CA LYS A 167 -0.24 2.89 13.00
C LYS A 167 -0.42 1.57 13.73
N ALA A 168 -1.53 0.89 13.56
CA ALA A 168 -1.78 -0.42 14.19
C ALA A 168 -0.77 -1.46 13.69
N MET A 169 -0.55 -1.53 12.37
CA MET A 169 0.42 -2.43 11.76
C MET A 169 1.84 -2.17 12.23
N ILE A 170 2.32 -0.93 12.12
CA ILE A 170 3.71 -0.57 12.47
C ILE A 170 3.95 -0.71 13.98
N ASN A 171 3.02 -0.29 14.83
CA ASN A 171 3.15 -0.48 16.28
C ASN A 171 3.15 -1.96 16.65
N GLY A 172 2.36 -2.79 15.96
CA GLY A 172 2.39 -4.24 16.13
C GLY A 172 3.74 -4.85 15.82
N VAL A 173 4.36 -4.45 14.71
CA VAL A 173 5.73 -4.86 14.35
C VAL A 173 6.75 -4.36 15.37
N LEU A 174 6.63 -3.11 15.83
CA LEU A 174 7.51 -2.55 16.85
C LEU A 174 7.43 -3.30 18.19
N VAL A 175 6.28 -3.88 18.51
CA VAL A 175 6.11 -4.71 19.72
C VAL A 175 6.67 -6.12 19.52
N ALA A 176 6.33 -6.75 18.39
CA ALA A 176 6.64 -8.15 18.13
C ALA A 176 8.08 -8.38 17.66
N CYS A 177 8.64 -7.46 16.86
CA CYS A 177 9.87 -7.66 16.09
C CYS A 177 10.92 -6.55 16.30
N GLU A 178 10.90 -5.83 17.43
CA GLU A 178 11.84 -4.70 17.62
C GLU A 178 13.30 -5.13 17.53
N LYS A 179 13.63 -6.33 18.03
CA LYS A 179 14.98 -6.89 17.94
C LYS A 179 15.38 -7.06 16.48
N ASP A 180 14.55 -7.70 15.70
CA ASP A 180 14.80 -7.96 14.28
C ASP A 180 14.95 -6.66 13.48
N LEU A 181 14.09 -5.67 13.74
CA LEU A 181 14.22 -4.34 13.14
C LEU A 181 15.59 -3.69 13.43
N LYS A 182 16.12 -3.84 14.63
CA LYS A 182 17.43 -3.30 15.01
C LYS A 182 18.60 -4.08 14.45
N THR A 183 18.55 -5.41 14.54
CA THR A 183 19.70 -6.28 14.24
C THR A 183 19.79 -6.64 12.75
N SER A 184 18.68 -7.05 12.13
CA SER A 184 18.65 -7.51 10.75
C SER A 184 18.45 -6.36 9.74
N TYR A 185 17.71 -5.31 10.13
CA TYR A 185 17.39 -4.20 9.26
C TYR A 185 18.06 -2.87 9.65
N HIS A 186 18.85 -2.85 10.72
CA HIS A 186 19.53 -1.66 11.23
C HIS A 186 18.62 -0.44 11.38
N ARG A 187 17.33 -0.70 11.69
CA ARG A 187 16.29 0.32 11.77
C ARG A 187 16.34 1.09 13.08
N ASN A 188 16.29 2.41 13.00
CA ASN A 188 16.12 3.24 14.19
C ASN A 188 14.67 3.17 14.70
N THR A 189 14.41 2.26 15.64
CA THR A 189 13.06 2.02 16.17
C THR A 189 12.56 3.16 17.05
N ALA A 190 13.44 3.97 17.63
CA ALA A 190 13.04 5.14 18.42
C ALA A 190 12.43 6.22 17.52
N LYS A 191 13.06 6.53 16.39
CA LYS A 191 12.52 7.44 15.37
C LYS A 191 11.18 6.94 14.81
N LEU A 192 11.08 5.64 14.53
CA LEU A 192 9.85 5.04 14.04
C LEU A 192 8.72 5.13 15.06
N ARG A 193 9.00 4.86 16.35
CA ARG A 193 8.02 5.04 17.44
C ARG A 193 7.56 6.49 17.55
N GLU A 194 8.48 7.44 17.44
CA GLU A 194 8.15 8.87 17.48
C GLU A 194 7.25 9.26 16.32
N ALA A 195 7.55 8.79 15.11
CA ALA A 195 6.72 9.03 13.93
C ALA A 195 5.30 8.49 14.10
N MET A 196 5.12 7.31 14.70
CA MET A 196 3.80 6.70 14.92
C MET A 196 2.98 7.36 16.04
N ARG A 197 3.62 8.06 16.97
CA ARG A 197 2.91 8.81 18.03
C ARG A 197 2.29 10.11 17.54
N LYS A 198 2.83 10.69 16.48
CA LYS A 198 2.36 11.98 15.91
C LYS A 198 1.32 11.74 14.81
N PRO A 199 0.42 12.70 14.53
CA PRO A 199 -0.42 12.65 13.33
C PRO A 199 0.44 12.57 12.07
N PHE A 200 -0.01 11.88 11.04
CA PHE A 200 0.67 11.88 9.76
C PHE A 200 0.65 13.28 9.14
N LEU A 201 1.65 13.58 8.33
CA LEU A 201 1.74 14.87 7.65
C LEU A 201 0.77 14.90 6.48
N ARG A 202 0.33 16.10 6.10
CA ARG A 202 -0.65 16.29 5.03
C ARG A 202 -0.23 17.45 4.15
N ILE A 203 -0.30 17.26 2.86
CA ILE A 203 -0.05 18.27 1.84
C ILE A 203 -1.04 18.08 0.69
N THR A 204 -1.56 19.15 0.11
CA THR A 204 -2.35 19.03 -1.11
C THR A 204 -1.43 18.72 -2.29
N TYR A 205 -1.95 18.07 -3.34
CA TYR A 205 -1.19 17.85 -4.55
C TYR A 205 -0.68 19.18 -5.15
N GLU A 206 -1.52 20.21 -5.17
CA GLU A 206 -1.13 21.54 -5.67
C GLU A 206 0.04 22.14 -4.88
N ASP A 207 0.02 22.04 -3.55
CA ASP A 207 1.13 22.50 -2.71
C ASP A 207 2.36 21.62 -2.82
N ALA A 208 2.20 20.32 -3.07
CA ALA A 208 3.32 19.41 -3.37
C ALA A 208 4.02 19.80 -4.68
N VAL A 209 3.26 20.15 -5.72
CA VAL A 209 3.81 20.66 -6.99
C VAL A 209 4.58 21.97 -6.75
N LYS A 210 4.02 22.91 -5.99
CA LYS A 210 4.74 24.18 -5.64
C LYS A 210 6.03 23.89 -4.90
N LEU A 211 5.99 23.01 -3.90
CA LEU A 211 7.17 22.61 -3.13
C LEU A 211 8.25 21.97 -4.03
N LEU A 212 7.87 21.14 -4.98
CA LEU A 212 8.78 20.51 -5.93
C LEU A 212 9.43 21.57 -6.84
N ASN A 213 8.65 22.46 -7.40
CA ASN A 213 9.15 23.54 -8.27
C ASN A 213 10.20 24.41 -7.57
N GLU A 214 9.97 24.77 -6.31
CA GLU A 214 10.90 25.56 -5.50
C GLU A 214 12.17 24.79 -5.11
N ASN A 215 12.19 23.46 -5.28
CA ASN A 215 13.22 22.59 -4.69
C ASN A 215 13.85 21.59 -5.67
N GLY A 216 14.00 22.01 -6.92
CA GLY A 216 14.82 21.31 -7.91
C GLY A 216 14.06 20.54 -8.98
N PHE A 217 12.73 20.65 -9.02
CA PHE A 217 11.88 20.07 -10.06
C PHE A 217 11.01 21.16 -10.74
N PRO A 218 11.62 22.16 -11.41
CA PRO A 218 10.88 23.34 -11.90
C PRO A 218 9.88 23.06 -13.03
N ASN A 219 9.92 21.87 -13.61
CA ASN A 219 9.08 21.47 -14.74
C ASN A 219 7.91 20.56 -14.34
N VAL A 220 7.62 20.42 -13.04
CA VAL A 220 6.43 19.69 -12.58
C VAL A 220 5.25 20.62 -12.58
N HIS A 221 4.19 20.27 -13.33
CA HIS A 221 2.99 21.09 -13.48
C HIS A 221 1.79 20.43 -12.81
N PHE A 222 0.77 21.25 -12.57
CA PHE A 222 -0.51 20.72 -12.09
C PHE A 222 -1.12 19.82 -13.17
N GLY A 223 -1.39 18.57 -12.82
CA GLY A 223 -1.88 17.54 -13.74
C GLY A 223 -0.84 16.50 -14.14
N ASP A 224 0.44 16.72 -13.79
CA ASP A 224 1.47 15.72 -14.03
C ASP A 224 1.40 14.59 -12.99
N ASP A 225 1.68 13.36 -13.41
CA ASP A 225 1.83 12.24 -12.47
C ASP A 225 3.11 12.41 -11.64
N LEU A 226 3.00 12.23 -10.32
CA LEU A 226 4.14 12.33 -9.42
C LEU A 226 4.95 11.02 -9.44
N LYS A 227 6.18 11.12 -9.88
CA LYS A 227 7.11 9.99 -9.91
C LYS A 227 7.71 9.71 -8.53
N ALA A 228 8.34 8.57 -8.38
CA ALA A 228 8.95 8.12 -7.13
C ALA A 228 9.95 9.12 -6.50
N ASP A 229 10.72 9.82 -7.33
CA ASP A 229 11.68 10.83 -6.88
C ASP A 229 10.96 12.12 -6.41
N HIS A 230 9.84 12.50 -7.06
CA HIS A 230 8.98 13.60 -6.62
C HIS A 230 8.40 13.30 -5.25
N GLU A 231 7.79 12.14 -5.05
CA GLU A 231 7.24 11.69 -3.76
C GLU A 231 8.29 11.68 -2.65
N ALA A 232 9.45 11.08 -2.92
CA ALA A 232 10.55 11.03 -1.96
C ALA A 232 11.01 12.44 -1.55
N LYS A 233 11.02 13.38 -2.49
CA LYS A 233 11.39 14.76 -2.25
C LYS A 233 10.36 15.49 -1.38
N VAL A 234 9.07 15.31 -1.69
CA VAL A 234 7.97 15.86 -0.87
C VAL A 234 8.08 15.34 0.57
N VAL A 235 8.20 14.03 0.74
CA VAL A 235 8.34 13.42 2.07
C VAL A 235 9.54 13.97 2.83
N TRP A 236 10.68 14.11 2.17
CA TRP A 236 11.89 14.63 2.79
C TRP A 236 11.73 16.06 3.28
N TYR A 237 11.13 16.95 2.47
CA TYR A 237 10.89 18.32 2.87
C TYR A 237 9.86 18.44 3.97
N MET A 238 8.73 17.75 3.85
CA MET A 238 7.67 17.73 4.86
C MET A 238 8.17 17.25 6.23
N ASN A 239 9.18 16.39 6.23
CA ASN A 239 9.85 15.90 7.44
C ASN A 239 11.03 16.78 7.89
N GLY A 240 11.06 18.07 7.49
CA GLY A 240 12.10 19.01 7.89
C GLY A 240 13.48 18.61 7.39
N LYS A 241 13.57 18.20 6.12
CA LYS A 241 14.78 17.69 5.46
C LYS A 241 15.32 16.42 6.15
N GLY A 242 14.42 15.47 6.41
CA GLY A 242 14.75 14.16 6.98
C GLY A 242 14.97 14.15 8.50
N LYS A 243 14.64 15.22 9.21
CA LYS A 243 14.73 15.25 10.67
C LYS A 243 13.72 14.32 11.36
N SER A 244 12.54 14.13 10.75
CA SER A 244 11.55 13.15 11.19
C SER A 244 11.27 12.11 10.10
N GLU A 245 10.44 11.10 10.42
CA GLU A 245 10.12 9.99 9.50
C GLU A 245 8.60 9.73 9.50
N ARG A 246 7.82 10.80 9.57
CA ARG A 246 6.37 10.70 9.56
C ARG A 246 5.88 10.42 8.13
N PRO A 247 4.93 9.48 7.95
CA PRO A 247 4.22 9.33 6.68
C PRO A 247 3.55 10.63 6.24
N VAL A 248 3.41 10.83 4.94
CA VAL A 248 2.85 12.03 4.34
C VAL A 248 1.69 11.64 3.43
N PHE A 249 0.50 12.18 3.69
CA PHE A 249 -0.58 12.15 2.73
C PHE A 249 -0.38 13.25 1.69
N ILE A 250 -0.33 12.88 0.41
CA ILE A 250 -0.52 13.79 -0.71
C ILE A 250 -1.99 13.67 -1.10
N MET A 251 -2.71 14.79 -1.09
CA MET A 251 -4.16 14.82 -1.07
C MET A 251 -4.75 15.62 -2.22
N LYS A 252 -5.97 15.25 -2.65
CA LYS A 252 -6.76 16.04 -3.62
C LYS A 252 -6.02 16.17 -4.95
N TYR A 253 -5.73 15.05 -5.56
CA TYR A 253 -5.13 15.00 -6.89
C TYR A 253 -6.07 15.57 -7.95
N PRO A 254 -5.53 16.07 -9.08
CA PRO A 254 -6.35 16.38 -10.25
C PRO A 254 -7.16 15.16 -10.70
N LYS A 255 -8.44 15.34 -10.98
CA LYS A 255 -9.33 14.22 -11.36
C LYS A 255 -8.92 13.58 -12.69
N GLU A 256 -8.26 14.33 -13.56
CA GLU A 256 -7.83 13.87 -14.88
C GLU A 256 -6.74 12.80 -14.84
N ILE A 257 -5.95 12.76 -13.76
CA ILE A 257 -4.91 11.75 -13.55
C ILE A 257 -5.32 10.66 -12.55
N LYS A 258 -6.59 10.69 -12.10
CA LYS A 258 -7.18 9.66 -11.23
C LYS A 258 -8.34 8.98 -11.93
N PHE A 259 -8.71 7.80 -11.48
CA PHE A 259 -9.75 7.01 -12.11
C PHE A 259 -11.16 7.57 -11.89
N PHE A 260 -12.06 7.25 -12.81
CA PHE A 260 -13.43 7.77 -12.88
C PHE A 260 -14.29 7.43 -11.64
N ASN A 261 -13.95 6.37 -10.92
CA ASN A 261 -14.65 5.93 -9.72
C ASN A 261 -14.35 6.77 -8.48
N MET A 262 -13.37 7.66 -8.54
CA MET A 262 -13.05 8.56 -7.44
C MET A 262 -13.96 9.79 -7.44
N LYS A 263 -14.51 10.11 -6.29
CA LYS A 263 -15.45 11.24 -6.17
C LYS A 263 -14.76 12.56 -6.46
N THR A 264 -15.35 13.31 -7.39
CA THR A 264 -14.96 14.72 -7.63
C THR A 264 -15.38 15.59 -6.45
N SER A 265 -14.51 16.48 -6.01
CA SER A 265 -14.84 17.44 -4.96
C SER A 265 -15.97 18.40 -5.40
N LEU A 266 -16.91 18.66 -4.48
CA LEU A 266 -17.96 19.64 -4.69
C LEU A 266 -17.45 21.07 -4.58
N LYS A 267 -16.29 21.28 -3.96
CA LYS A 267 -15.69 22.60 -3.74
C LYS A 267 -14.79 23.04 -4.89
N ASP A 268 -14.13 22.08 -5.53
CA ASP A 268 -13.30 22.30 -6.70
C ASP A 268 -13.42 21.12 -7.65
N SER A 269 -14.13 21.32 -8.75
CA SER A 269 -14.42 20.27 -9.74
C SER A 269 -13.20 19.77 -10.52
N ARG A 270 -12.03 20.36 -10.34
CA ARG A 270 -10.77 19.88 -10.90
C ARG A 270 -10.15 18.74 -10.08
N LEU A 271 -10.60 18.57 -8.82
CA LEU A 271 -9.96 17.71 -7.84
C LEU A 271 -10.79 16.47 -7.55
N ALA A 272 -10.12 15.34 -7.37
CA ALA A 272 -10.68 14.14 -6.78
C ALA A 272 -10.47 14.14 -5.26
N LEU A 273 -11.39 13.55 -4.51
CA LEU A 273 -11.23 13.29 -3.07
C LEU A 273 -10.38 12.05 -2.85
N SER A 274 -9.17 12.08 -3.38
CA SER A 274 -8.17 11.01 -3.33
C SER A 274 -6.99 11.39 -2.45
N ALA A 275 -6.33 10.40 -1.89
CA ALA A 275 -5.09 10.57 -1.14
C ALA A 275 -4.19 9.35 -1.31
N ASP A 276 -2.92 9.61 -1.54
CA ASP A 276 -1.87 8.61 -1.52
C ASP A 276 -1.02 8.82 -0.26
N LEU A 277 -0.75 7.76 0.48
CA LEU A 277 0.09 7.80 1.67
C LEU A 277 1.51 7.37 1.30
N ILE A 278 2.44 8.30 1.42
CA ILE A 278 3.84 8.06 1.10
C ILE A 278 4.63 7.85 2.37
N LEU A 279 5.31 6.71 2.45
CA LEU A 279 6.20 6.38 3.56
C LEU A 279 7.63 6.87 3.27
N PRO A 280 8.35 7.36 4.29
CA PRO A 280 9.78 7.59 4.17
C PRO A 280 10.51 6.32 3.72
N TYR A 281 11.37 6.42 2.72
CA TYR A 281 12.22 5.35 2.14
C TYR A 281 11.49 4.25 1.32
N ALA A 282 10.17 4.09 1.50
CA ALA A 282 9.42 3.02 0.84
C ALA A 282 8.56 3.49 -0.33
N GLY A 283 8.17 4.77 -0.35
CA GLY A 283 7.25 5.33 -1.34
C GLY A 283 5.78 5.09 -0.99
N GLU A 284 4.93 5.01 -1.99
CA GLU A 284 3.49 4.84 -1.81
C GLU A 284 3.17 3.53 -1.08
N ALA A 285 2.44 3.66 0.02
CA ALA A 285 1.96 2.54 0.82
C ALA A 285 0.46 2.30 0.64
N THR A 286 -0.30 3.34 0.32
CA THR A 286 -1.75 3.27 0.19
C THR A 286 -2.24 4.30 -0.81
N GLY A 287 -2.96 3.87 -1.84
CA GLY A 287 -3.83 4.71 -2.65
C GLY A 287 -5.26 4.66 -2.11
N SER A 288 -5.96 5.77 -2.07
CA SER A 288 -7.31 5.84 -1.50
C SER A 288 -8.16 6.95 -2.09
N ALA A 289 -9.48 6.78 -2.02
CA ALA A 289 -10.42 7.82 -2.41
C ALA A 289 -11.79 7.66 -1.74
N VAL A 290 -12.52 8.74 -1.63
CA VAL A 290 -13.98 8.73 -1.47
C VAL A 290 -14.62 8.40 -2.82
N ARG A 291 -15.73 7.66 -2.80
CA ARG A 291 -16.49 7.26 -3.98
C ARG A 291 -17.92 7.78 -3.97
#